data_cbf393bd448b28398b909ef44b5b8f77
#
_entry.id   cbf393bd448b28398b909ef44b5b8f77
#
_cell.length_a   1.000
_cell.length_b   1.000
_cell.length_c   1.000
_cell.angle_alpha   90.00
_cell.angle_beta   90.00
_cell.angle_gamma   90.00
#
_symmetry.space_group_name_H-M   'P 1'
#
loop_
_entity.id
_entity.type
_entity.pdbx_description
1 polymer ?
#
loop_
_entity_poly.entity_id
_entity_poly.type
_entity_poly.pdbx_seq_one_letter_code
_entity_poly.pdbx_strand_id
1 'polypeptide(L)'
;MANYISFKVRPVIKYFGGKSFLARRIIELIPDSDVYVEPFAGGLNVLLNKCKYGTEIVGDLNTELVHLYETVRDYSSVLLDRLKDIPYTEEVFKRALSAGISIDPVARALN
;
A
#
# COMPACT_ATOMS: atom_id res chain seq x y z
N MET A 1 19.16 5.09 -17.70
CA MET A 1 18.65 3.79 -17.21
C MET A 1 17.22 3.96 -16.75
N ALA A 2 16.34 3.02 -17.07
CA ALA A 2 14.95 3.11 -16.64
C ALA A 2 14.84 2.85 -15.13
N ASN A 3 14.16 3.73 -14.40
CA ASN A 3 13.95 3.64 -12.95
C ASN A 3 12.63 2.96 -12.59
N TYR A 4 11.89 2.48 -13.57
CA TYR A 4 10.63 1.80 -13.37
C TYR A 4 10.70 0.34 -13.83
N ILE A 5 9.86 -0.50 -13.27
CA ILE A 5 9.75 -1.90 -13.67
C ILE A 5 9.02 -2.01 -15.01
N SER A 6 9.21 -3.13 -15.72
CA SER A 6 8.69 -3.32 -17.08
C SER A 6 7.18 -3.47 -17.18
N PHE A 7 6.49 -3.69 -16.06
CA PHE A 7 5.04 -3.82 -16.01
C PHE A 7 4.46 -2.98 -14.87
N LYS A 8 3.23 -2.53 -15.06
CA LYS A 8 2.54 -1.70 -14.06
C LYS A 8 2.06 -2.55 -12.89
N VAL A 9 2.44 -2.17 -11.68
CA VAL A 9 1.91 -2.74 -10.44
C VAL A 9 0.73 -1.90 -9.97
N ARG A 10 -0.40 -2.55 -9.71
CA ARG A 10 -1.58 -1.89 -9.17
C ARG A 10 -1.42 -1.62 -7.67
N PRO A 11 -2.02 -0.54 -7.14
CA PRO A 11 -2.01 -0.32 -5.70
C PRO A 11 -2.78 -1.41 -4.95
N VAL A 12 -2.42 -1.64 -3.68
CA VAL A 12 -3.11 -2.59 -2.80
C VAL A 12 -4.56 -2.18 -2.60
N ILE A 13 -4.81 -0.88 -2.46
CA ILE A 13 -6.15 -0.31 -2.33
C ILE A 13 -6.31 0.87 -3.30
N LYS A 14 -7.56 1.17 -3.65
CA LYS A 14 -7.89 2.42 -4.33
C LYS A 14 -7.86 3.55 -3.31
N TYR A 15 -6.99 4.51 -3.51
CA TYR A 15 -6.82 5.63 -2.59
C TYR A 15 -7.10 6.95 -3.29
N PHE A 16 -7.94 7.78 -2.69
CA PHE A 16 -8.28 9.09 -3.26
C PHE A 16 -7.05 9.97 -3.40
N GLY A 17 -6.89 10.59 -4.56
CA GLY A 17 -5.70 11.40 -4.85
C GLY A 17 -4.46 10.58 -5.20
N GLY A 18 -4.60 9.30 -5.46
CA GLY A 18 -3.50 8.45 -5.90
C GLY A 18 -2.85 8.91 -7.21
N LYS A 19 -1.55 8.66 -7.35
CA LYS A 19 -0.72 9.16 -8.44
C LYS A 19 -0.55 8.14 -9.58
N SER A 20 -1.55 7.27 -9.82
CA SER A 20 -1.42 6.18 -10.79
C SER A 20 -1.14 6.66 -12.22
N PHE A 21 -1.70 7.80 -12.62
CA PHE A 21 -1.47 8.39 -13.95
C PHE A 21 -0.09 9.03 -14.08
N LEU A 22 0.45 9.53 -12.97
CA LEU A 22 1.70 10.29 -12.94
C LEU A 22 2.88 9.46 -12.49
N ALA A 23 2.68 8.23 -12.02
CA ALA A 23 3.72 7.42 -11.40
C ALA A 23 4.93 7.26 -12.34
N ARG A 24 4.71 6.89 -13.58
CA ARG A 24 5.79 6.72 -14.55
C ARG A 24 6.57 8.02 -14.76
N ARG A 25 5.86 9.14 -14.93
CA ARG A 25 6.49 10.44 -15.12
C ARG A 25 7.30 10.87 -13.92
N ILE A 26 6.79 10.65 -12.72
CA ILE A 26 7.49 10.94 -11.48
C ILE A 26 8.76 10.07 -11.37
N ILE A 27 8.64 8.77 -11.65
CA ILE A 27 9.77 7.83 -11.58
C ILE A 27 10.89 8.24 -12.54
N GLU A 28 10.57 8.70 -13.74
CA GLU A 28 11.55 9.18 -14.70
C GLU A 28 12.36 10.38 -14.18
N LEU A 29 11.81 11.15 -13.26
CA LEU A 29 12.44 12.33 -12.67
C LEU A 29 13.23 12.03 -11.40
N ILE A 30 13.13 10.82 -10.84
CA ILE A 30 13.81 10.46 -9.59
C ILE A 30 15.27 10.11 -9.92
N PRO A 31 16.25 10.77 -9.28
CA PRO A 31 17.66 10.42 -9.47
C PRO A 31 18.01 9.11 -8.75
N ASP A 32 19.08 8.49 -9.18
CA ASP A 32 19.64 7.33 -8.48
C ASP A 32 20.09 7.73 -7.06
N SER A 33 19.75 6.89 -6.08
CA SER A 33 20.07 7.12 -4.69
C SER A 33 20.07 5.79 -3.91
N ASP A 34 20.77 5.76 -2.78
CA ASP A 34 20.75 4.60 -1.89
C ASP A 34 19.51 4.57 -0.99
N VAL A 35 18.88 5.73 -0.79
CA VAL A 35 17.73 5.90 0.08
C VAL A 35 16.59 6.57 -0.69
N TYR A 36 15.41 6.01 -0.58
CA TYR A 36 14.17 6.57 -1.13
C TYR A 36 13.17 6.80 0.00
N VAL A 37 12.59 7.99 0.05
CA VAL A 37 11.60 8.35 1.07
C VAL A 37 10.31 8.83 0.42
N GLU A 38 9.20 8.27 0.84
CA GLU A 38 7.86 8.63 0.36
C GLU A 38 6.99 9.04 1.57
N PRO A 39 7.07 10.31 2.02
CA PRO A 39 6.41 10.74 3.26
C PRO A 39 4.89 10.92 3.13
N PHE A 40 4.38 11.03 1.90
CA PHE A 40 2.96 11.13 1.59
C PHE A 40 2.58 9.96 0.68
N ALA A 41 2.65 8.75 1.22
CA ALA A 41 2.65 7.53 0.44
C ALA A 41 1.35 7.29 -0.33
N GLY A 42 0.19 7.54 0.27
CA GLY A 42 -1.10 7.27 -0.36
C GLY A 42 -1.20 5.81 -0.80
N GLY A 43 -1.52 5.58 -2.08
CA GLY A 43 -1.63 4.25 -2.65
C GLY A 43 -0.32 3.57 -3.01
N LEU A 44 0.82 4.17 -2.76
CA LEU A 44 2.16 3.66 -3.09
C LEU A 44 2.40 3.46 -4.59
N ASN A 45 1.74 4.21 -5.45
CA ASN A 45 1.85 4.03 -6.90
C ASN A 45 3.27 4.23 -7.43
N VAL A 46 4.03 5.14 -6.84
CA VAL A 46 5.42 5.39 -7.23
C VAL A 46 6.33 4.29 -6.69
N LEU A 47 6.28 4.01 -5.40
CA LEU A 47 7.11 2.98 -4.76
C LEU A 47 6.98 1.62 -5.47
N LEU A 48 5.75 1.20 -5.74
CA LEU A 48 5.48 -0.12 -6.32
C LEU A 48 5.93 -0.26 -7.78
N ASN A 49 6.04 0.85 -8.49
CA ASN A 49 6.36 0.83 -9.93
C ASN A 49 7.78 1.25 -10.27
N LYS A 50 8.56 1.74 -9.32
CA LYS A 50 9.97 2.06 -9.52
C LYS A 50 10.86 0.86 -9.21
N CYS A 51 12.11 0.92 -9.66
CA CYS A 51 13.12 -0.05 -9.26
C CYS A 51 13.42 0.09 -7.75
N LYS A 52 13.72 -1.03 -7.12
CA LYS A 52 14.00 -1.05 -5.67
C LYS A 52 15.33 -0.33 -5.37
N TYR A 53 15.29 0.52 -4.35
CA TYR A 53 16.48 1.13 -3.78
C TYR A 53 16.99 0.31 -2.57
N GLY A 54 18.18 0.62 -2.09
CA GLY A 54 18.76 -0.09 -0.93
C GLY A 54 17.92 0.07 0.34
N THR A 55 17.53 1.30 0.65
CA THR A 55 16.64 1.61 1.78
C THR A 55 15.42 2.38 1.28
N GLU A 56 14.23 1.90 1.63
CA GLU A 56 12.98 2.54 1.23
C GLU A 56 12.15 2.83 2.48
N ILE A 57 11.80 4.10 2.67
CA ILE A 57 11.06 4.58 3.84
C ILE A 57 9.73 5.15 3.37
N VAL A 58 8.65 4.65 3.95
CA VAL A 58 7.29 5.05 3.60
C VAL A 58 6.62 5.67 4.83
N GLY A 59 5.94 6.78 4.64
CA GLY A 59 5.14 7.41 5.66
C GLY A 59 3.82 7.94 5.12
N ASP A 60 2.85 8.07 6.00
CA ASP A 60 1.58 8.73 5.72
C ASP A 60 0.94 9.15 7.03
N LEU A 61 0.17 10.23 7.00
CA LEU A 61 -0.56 10.68 8.18
C LEU A 61 -1.66 9.69 8.59
N ASN A 62 -2.20 8.97 7.61
CA ASN A 62 -3.15 7.89 7.85
C ASN A 62 -2.40 6.64 8.35
N THR A 63 -2.35 6.48 9.66
CA THR A 63 -1.64 5.37 10.31
C THR A 63 -2.23 4.01 9.98
N GLU A 64 -3.53 3.92 9.69
CA GLU A 64 -4.17 2.67 9.28
C GLU A 64 -3.69 2.23 7.89
N LEU A 65 -3.41 3.19 7.01
CA LEU A 65 -2.85 2.91 5.70
C LEU A 65 -1.42 2.34 5.81
N VAL A 66 -0.59 2.95 6.64
CA VAL A 66 0.77 2.46 6.92
C VAL A 66 0.72 1.06 7.53
N HIS A 67 -0.19 0.84 8.49
CA HIS A 67 -0.40 -0.46 9.10
C HIS A 67 -0.80 -1.53 8.08
N LEU A 68 -1.69 -1.18 7.14
CA LEU A 68 -2.06 -2.10 6.05
C LEU A 68 -0.83 -2.53 5.25
N TYR A 69 0.04 -1.59 4.88
CA TYR A 69 1.24 -1.90 4.11
C TYR A 69 2.24 -2.75 4.89
N GLU A 70 2.40 -2.50 6.18
CA GLU A 70 3.22 -3.36 7.06
C GLU A 70 2.66 -4.78 7.11
N THR A 71 1.34 -4.92 7.21
CA THR A 71 0.67 -6.22 7.26
C THR A 71 0.81 -6.97 5.93
N VAL A 72 0.67 -6.28 4.81
CA VAL A 72 0.91 -6.88 3.48
C VAL A 72 2.35 -7.35 3.35
N ARG A 73 3.31 -6.59 3.85
CA ARG A 73 4.72 -6.95 3.82
C ARG A 73 5.03 -8.18 4.68
N ASP A 74 4.52 -8.22 5.90
CA ASP A 74 4.96 -9.18 6.93
C ASP A 74 4.02 -10.37 7.09
N TYR A 75 2.73 -10.23 6.75
CA TYR A 75 1.67 -11.23 7.00
C TYR A 75 0.79 -11.48 5.77
N SER A 76 1.33 -11.34 4.57
CA SER A 76 0.53 -11.39 3.33
C SER A 76 -0.24 -12.70 3.16
N SER A 77 0.34 -13.85 3.46
CA SER A 77 -0.32 -15.15 3.29
C SER A 77 -1.49 -15.32 4.25
N VAL A 78 -1.32 -14.91 5.52
CA VAL A 78 -2.38 -14.98 6.53
C VAL A 78 -3.51 -14.02 6.19
N LEU A 79 -3.17 -12.80 5.75
CA LEU A 79 -4.15 -11.81 5.33
C LEU A 79 -4.98 -12.32 4.14
N LEU A 80 -4.34 -12.87 3.12
CA LEU A 80 -5.02 -13.43 1.95
C LEU A 80 -5.94 -14.60 2.32
N ASP A 81 -5.51 -15.48 3.21
CA ASP A 81 -6.33 -16.61 3.65
C ASP A 81 -7.59 -16.12 4.38
N ARG A 82 -7.46 -15.11 5.23
CA ARG A 82 -8.62 -14.52 5.91
C ARG A 82 -9.55 -13.77 4.97
N LEU A 83 -9.01 -13.06 3.98
CA LEU A 83 -9.80 -12.33 2.99
C LEU A 83 -10.69 -13.25 2.14
N LYS A 84 -10.27 -14.47 1.86
CA LYS A 84 -11.06 -15.44 1.09
C LYS A 84 -12.41 -15.76 1.73
N ASP A 85 -12.47 -15.70 3.06
CA ASP A 85 -13.67 -16.06 3.83
C ASP A 85 -14.59 -14.86 4.12
N ILE A 86 -14.20 -13.66 3.68
CA ILE A 86 -14.98 -12.43 3.91
C ILE A 86 -15.85 -12.15 2.68
N PRO A 87 -17.19 -12.19 2.80
CA PRO A 87 -18.06 -11.86 1.68
C PRO A 87 -18.02 -10.36 1.36
N TYR A 88 -18.06 -10.04 0.08
CA TYR A 88 -18.10 -8.66 -0.42
C TYR A 88 -19.53 -8.15 -0.42
N THR A 89 -20.00 -7.70 0.75
CA THR A 89 -21.37 -7.24 0.97
C THR A 89 -21.40 -5.90 1.70
N GLU A 90 -22.52 -5.17 1.54
CA GLU A 90 -22.75 -3.91 2.27
C GLU A 90 -22.77 -4.13 3.79
N GLU A 91 -23.32 -5.23 4.26
CA GLU A 91 -23.38 -5.56 5.67
C GLU A 91 -21.97 -5.73 6.29
N VAL A 92 -21.10 -6.44 5.61
CA VAL A 92 -19.70 -6.61 6.04
C VAL A 92 -18.98 -5.26 6.05
N PHE A 93 -19.20 -4.44 5.04
CA PHE A 93 -18.63 -3.09 4.97
C PHE A 93 -19.07 -2.22 6.15
N LYS A 94 -20.35 -2.22 6.47
CA LYS A 94 -20.88 -1.47 7.62
C LYS A 94 -20.30 -1.94 8.95
N ARG A 95 -20.14 -3.24 9.12
CA ARG A 95 -19.48 -3.80 10.33
C ARG A 95 -18.03 -3.37 10.42
N ALA A 96 -17.30 -3.38 9.33
CA ALA A 96 -15.90 -2.92 9.29
C ALA A 96 -15.78 -1.44 9.67
N LEU A 97 -16.68 -0.59 9.18
CA LEU A 97 -16.68 0.83 9.53
C LEU A 97 -16.92 1.09 11.02
N SER A 98 -17.73 0.25 11.69
CA SER A 98 -18.04 0.41 13.11
C SER A 98 -17.06 -0.32 14.05
N ALA A 99 -16.15 -1.14 13.49
CA ALA A 99 -15.18 -1.87 14.28
C ALA A 99 -14.08 -0.94 14.84
N GLY A 100 -13.67 -1.19 16.06
CA GLY A 100 -12.54 -0.50 16.66
C GLY A 100 -11.20 -1.01 16.13
N ILE A 101 -10.12 -0.33 16.52
CA ILE A 101 -8.76 -0.75 16.17
C ILE A 101 -8.40 -2.02 16.95
N SER A 102 -8.04 -3.07 16.21
CA SER A 102 -7.58 -4.33 16.79
C SER A 102 -6.08 -4.29 17.10
N ILE A 103 -5.67 -4.98 18.16
CA ILE A 103 -4.26 -5.21 18.47
C ILE A 103 -3.66 -6.33 17.60
N ASP A 104 -4.48 -7.22 17.06
CA ASP A 104 -4.05 -8.23 16.09
C ASP A 104 -3.78 -7.54 14.74
N PRO A 105 -2.53 -7.57 14.23
CA PRO A 105 -2.18 -6.85 13.00
C PRO A 105 -3.03 -7.27 11.80
N VAL A 106 -3.34 -8.56 11.65
CA VAL A 106 -4.14 -9.04 10.53
C VAL A 106 -5.59 -8.63 10.67
N ALA A 107 -6.18 -8.75 11.85
CA ALA A 107 -7.56 -8.32 12.10
C ALA A 107 -7.72 -6.80 11.88
N ARG A 108 -6.74 -6.01 12.32
CA ARG A 108 -6.71 -4.56 12.09
C ARG A 108 -6.68 -4.20 10.60
N ALA A 109 -5.88 -4.91 9.81
CA ALA A 109 -5.78 -4.69 8.37
C ALA A 109 -7.04 -5.09 7.60
N LEU A 110 -7.86 -6.00 8.16
CA LEU A 110 -9.13 -6.43 7.55
C LEU A 110 -10.26 -5.42 7.76
N ASN A 111 -10.15 -4.53 8.73
CA ASN A 111 -11.11 -3.47 8.98
C ASN A 111 -10.83 -2.25 8.10
#